data_37d3bff6684f249a191c1b31c8ab0321
#
_entry.id   37d3bff6684f249a191c1b31c8ab0321
#
_cell.length_a   1.000
_cell.length_b   1.000
_cell.length_c   1.000
_cell.angle_alpha   90.00
_cell.angle_beta   90.00
_cell.angle_gamma   90.00
#
_symmetry.space_group_name_H-M   'P 1'
#
loop_
_entity.id
_entity.type
_entity.pdbx_description
1 polymer ?
#
loop_
_entity_poly.entity_id
_entity_poly.type
_entity_poly.pdbx_seq_one_letter_code
_entity_poly.pdbx_strand_id
1 'polypeptide(L)'
;MELQVHGSDNTETLLYEDGVLVFLAAKPTIVQPSEIMKVQTGLSVRVPFGYVLNISTAPALAIKAAELFPGLMAVSASEQEVELELPVRNSGRNALNIMAGQTLAVGHVVKTEEINIKDFEPQDWKLVSNAESKPQKKNPNIKFEIR
;
A
#
# COMPACT_ATOMS: atom_id res chain seq x y z
N MET A 1 -5.58 13.85 -13.70
CA MET A 1 -4.60 12.78 -13.43
C MET A 1 -5.03 11.51 -14.15
N GLU A 2 -4.09 10.79 -14.69
CA GLU A 2 -4.38 9.55 -15.41
C GLU A 2 -3.50 8.41 -14.88
N LEU A 3 -4.15 7.40 -14.31
CA LEU A 3 -3.48 6.17 -13.91
C LEU A 3 -3.50 5.22 -15.11
N GLN A 4 -2.32 4.78 -15.54
CA GLN A 4 -2.22 3.85 -16.65
C GLN A 4 -2.18 2.42 -16.14
N VAL A 5 -3.06 1.58 -16.69
CA VAL A 5 -3.17 0.18 -16.29
C VAL A 5 -3.14 -0.69 -17.55
N HIS A 6 -2.34 -1.72 -17.49
CA HIS A 6 -2.25 -2.73 -18.53
C HIS A 6 -2.60 -4.11 -17.95
N GLY A 7 -3.58 -4.77 -18.53
CA GLY A 7 -3.97 -6.11 -18.14
C GLY A 7 -3.34 -7.16 -19.05
N SER A 8 -2.78 -8.21 -18.48
CA SER A 8 -2.43 -9.41 -19.20
C SER A 8 -3.65 -10.33 -19.21
N ASP A 9 -3.93 -10.95 -20.34
CA ASP A 9 -5.12 -11.79 -20.53
C ASP A 9 -6.42 -11.00 -20.34
N ASN A 10 -7.47 -11.33 -21.00
CA ASN A 10 -8.75 -10.65 -21.02
C ASN A 10 -9.52 -10.70 -19.68
N THR A 11 -8.81 -10.72 -18.56
CA THR A 11 -9.41 -10.85 -17.24
C THR A 11 -9.59 -9.49 -16.60
N GLU A 12 -10.83 -9.13 -16.29
CA GLU A 12 -11.09 -7.92 -15.54
C GLU A 12 -10.77 -8.17 -14.06
N THR A 13 -9.64 -7.68 -13.61
CA THR A 13 -9.21 -7.80 -12.23
C THR A 13 -9.14 -6.46 -11.53
N LEU A 14 -9.63 -5.41 -12.20
CA LEU A 14 -9.69 -4.06 -11.65
C LEU A 14 -11.08 -3.49 -11.84
N LEU A 15 -11.69 -3.09 -10.73
CA LEU A 15 -12.95 -2.34 -10.72
C LEU A 15 -12.70 -0.95 -10.16
N TYR A 16 -13.49 0.00 -10.60
CA TYR A 16 -13.42 1.37 -10.09
C TYR A 16 -14.81 1.83 -9.70
N GLU A 17 -14.99 2.18 -8.44
CA GLU A 17 -16.25 2.68 -7.90
C GLU A 17 -15.99 3.81 -6.91
N ASP A 18 -16.60 4.95 -7.16
CA ASP A 18 -16.59 6.12 -6.25
C ASP A 18 -15.19 6.52 -5.76
N GLY A 19 -14.23 6.55 -6.66
CA GLY A 19 -12.86 6.94 -6.33
C GLY A 19 -12.01 5.82 -5.73
N VAL A 20 -12.56 4.63 -5.60
CA VAL A 20 -11.87 3.48 -5.04
C VAL A 20 -11.59 2.44 -6.13
N LEU A 21 -10.35 2.01 -6.19
CA LEU A 21 -9.93 0.90 -7.03
C LEU A 21 -10.10 -0.40 -6.26
N VAL A 22 -10.63 -1.43 -6.90
CA VAL A 22 -10.79 -2.75 -6.29
C VAL A 22 -10.02 -3.74 -7.13
N PHE A 23 -9.09 -4.46 -6.49
CA PHE A 23 -8.23 -5.43 -7.15
C PHE A 23 -8.71 -6.85 -6.87
N LEU A 24 -8.80 -7.64 -7.91
CA LEU A 24 -9.27 -9.02 -7.87
C LEU A 24 -8.13 -9.98 -8.21
N ALA A 25 -8.23 -11.21 -7.71
CA ALA A 25 -7.30 -12.26 -8.09
C ALA A 25 -7.51 -12.68 -9.54
N ALA A 26 -6.42 -12.82 -10.29
CA ALA A 26 -6.47 -13.33 -11.66
C ALA A 26 -6.45 -14.87 -11.71
N LYS A 27 -5.82 -15.49 -10.72
CA LYS A 27 -5.61 -16.94 -10.69
C LYS A 27 -5.92 -17.50 -9.31
N PRO A 28 -6.37 -18.77 -9.22
CA PRO A 28 -6.53 -19.41 -7.94
C PRO A 28 -5.20 -19.55 -7.21
N THR A 29 -5.23 -19.37 -5.90
CA THR A 29 -4.04 -19.47 -5.04
C THR A 29 -4.46 -20.08 -3.71
N ILE A 30 -3.69 -21.04 -3.21
CA ILE A 30 -3.90 -21.62 -1.89
C ILE A 30 -2.82 -21.08 -0.96
N VAL A 31 -3.25 -20.49 0.16
CA VAL A 31 -2.35 -19.94 1.17
C VAL A 31 -2.50 -20.76 2.44
N GLN A 32 -1.46 -21.43 2.84
CA GLN A 32 -1.46 -22.21 4.09
C GLN A 32 -1.42 -21.30 5.32
N PRO A 33 -1.86 -21.79 6.48
CA PRO A 33 -1.78 -20.99 7.71
C PRO A 33 -0.37 -20.45 7.96
N SER A 34 -0.29 -19.18 8.32
CA SER A 34 0.95 -18.43 8.55
C SER A 34 1.83 -18.22 7.32
N GLU A 35 1.40 -18.68 6.16
CA GLU A 35 2.12 -18.50 4.91
C GLU A 35 1.78 -17.17 4.27
N ILE A 36 2.73 -16.62 3.52
CA ILE A 36 2.53 -15.44 2.68
C ILE A 36 2.74 -15.88 1.24
N MET A 37 1.73 -15.67 0.40
CA MET A 37 1.81 -15.99 -1.02
C MET A 37 1.51 -14.75 -1.85
N LYS A 38 2.25 -14.56 -2.93
CA LYS A 38 1.97 -13.51 -3.89
C LYS A 38 0.82 -13.94 -4.77
N VAL A 39 -0.25 -13.18 -4.72
CA VAL A 39 -1.44 -13.43 -5.56
C VAL A 39 -1.38 -12.49 -6.76
N GLN A 40 -1.47 -13.07 -7.94
CA GLN A 40 -1.39 -12.33 -9.18
C GLN A 40 -2.71 -11.65 -9.49
N THR A 41 -2.63 -10.38 -9.87
CA THR A 41 -3.78 -9.63 -10.39
C THR A 41 -3.82 -9.61 -11.92
N GLY A 42 -2.72 -9.97 -12.55
CA GLY A 42 -2.58 -9.89 -14.00
C GLY A 42 -2.47 -8.46 -14.53
N LEU A 43 -2.23 -7.50 -13.63
CA LEU A 43 -2.18 -6.08 -13.96
C LEU A 43 -0.77 -5.54 -13.79
N SER A 44 -0.42 -4.62 -14.67
CA SER A 44 0.71 -3.72 -14.49
C SER A 44 0.18 -2.31 -14.41
N VAL A 45 0.71 -1.51 -13.51
CA VAL A 45 0.29 -0.13 -13.33
C VAL A 45 1.46 0.82 -13.47
N ARG A 46 1.16 2.02 -13.93
CA ARG A 46 2.11 3.11 -13.96
C ARG A 46 1.45 4.32 -13.31
N VAL A 47 1.99 4.73 -12.19
CA VAL A 47 1.48 5.87 -11.43
C VAL A 47 2.19 7.13 -11.93
N PRO A 48 1.44 8.19 -12.29
CA PRO A 48 2.05 9.42 -12.78
C PRO A 48 2.78 10.17 -11.66
N PHE A 49 3.75 10.98 -12.05
CA PHE A 49 4.47 11.83 -11.10
C PHE A 49 3.52 12.74 -10.34
N GLY A 50 3.79 12.93 -9.07
CA GLY A 50 2.96 13.72 -8.17
C GLY A 50 1.86 12.92 -7.48
N TYR A 51 1.83 11.60 -7.69
CA TYR A 51 0.82 10.72 -7.10
C TYR A 51 1.44 9.44 -6.57
N VAL A 52 0.71 8.78 -5.70
CA VAL A 52 1.05 7.46 -5.17
C VAL A 52 -0.21 6.61 -5.12
N LEU A 53 -0.09 5.35 -5.46
CA LEU A 53 -1.19 4.39 -5.31
C LEU A 53 -1.00 3.63 -4.01
N ASN A 54 -1.93 3.83 -3.08
CA ASN A 54 -1.97 3.12 -1.81
C ASN A 54 -2.94 1.95 -1.92
N ILE A 55 -2.48 0.76 -1.59
CA ILE A 55 -3.25 -0.48 -1.67
C ILE A 55 -3.34 -1.09 -0.29
N SER A 56 -4.55 -1.39 0.15
CA SER A 56 -4.82 -1.98 1.46
C SER A 56 -5.73 -3.19 1.34
N THR A 57 -5.79 -3.99 2.39
CA THR A 57 -6.62 -5.19 2.43
C THR A 57 -8.09 -4.85 2.24
N ALA A 58 -8.75 -5.55 1.33
CA ALA A 58 -10.20 -5.41 1.18
C ALA A 58 -10.92 -6.05 2.38
N PRO A 59 -12.03 -5.45 2.85
CA PRO A 59 -12.81 -6.04 3.93
C PRO A 59 -13.24 -7.49 3.67
N ALA A 60 -13.55 -7.82 2.43
CA ALA A 60 -13.94 -9.17 2.05
C ALA A 60 -12.82 -10.19 2.28
N LEU A 61 -11.57 -9.80 2.15
CA LEU A 61 -10.44 -10.67 2.43
C LEU A 61 -10.17 -10.75 3.94
N ALA A 62 -10.27 -9.61 4.64
CA ALA A 62 -10.06 -9.54 6.07
C ALA A 62 -11.04 -10.45 6.86
N ILE A 63 -12.25 -10.55 6.41
CA ILE A 63 -13.26 -11.44 7.02
C ILE A 63 -12.81 -12.92 6.99
N LYS A 64 -11.99 -13.28 6.03
CA LYS A 64 -11.45 -14.64 5.89
C LYS A 64 -10.16 -14.85 6.69
N ALA A 65 -9.83 -13.95 7.61
CA ALA A 65 -8.59 -13.96 8.38
C ALA A 65 -7.34 -13.90 7.48
N ALA A 66 -7.43 -13.14 6.42
CA ALA A 66 -6.32 -12.90 5.51
C ALA A 66 -6.11 -11.40 5.32
N GLU A 67 -4.88 -11.03 5.04
CA GLU A 67 -4.52 -9.62 4.87
C GLU A 67 -3.37 -9.48 3.89
N LEU A 68 -3.25 -8.31 3.30
CA LEU A 68 -2.03 -7.96 2.60
C LEU A 68 -0.90 -7.81 3.62
N PHE A 69 0.27 -8.30 3.28
CA PHE A 69 1.42 -8.20 4.16
C PHE A 69 2.47 -7.29 3.50
N PRO A 70 2.95 -6.29 4.23
CA PRO A 70 2.78 -5.98 5.67
C PRO A 70 1.57 -5.09 6.02
N GLY A 71 0.54 -5.05 5.23
CA GLY A 71 -0.70 -4.34 5.50
C GLY A 71 -1.03 -3.31 4.44
N LEU A 72 -0.22 -2.30 4.29
CA LEU A 72 -0.36 -1.27 3.28
C LEU A 72 0.78 -1.38 2.26
N MET A 73 0.43 -1.36 1.00
CA MET A 73 1.41 -1.26 -0.09
C MET A 73 1.31 0.11 -0.73
N ALA A 74 2.44 0.67 -1.10
CA ALA A 74 2.48 1.92 -1.83
C ALA A 74 3.22 1.71 -3.16
N VAL A 75 2.56 2.06 -4.25
CA VAL A 75 3.19 2.06 -5.57
C VAL A 75 3.54 3.50 -5.92
N SER A 76 4.83 3.77 -5.98
CA SER A 76 5.34 5.10 -6.27
C SER A 76 5.22 5.44 -7.74
N ALA A 77 5.22 6.73 -8.03
CA ALA A 77 5.28 7.21 -9.40
C ALA A 77 6.54 6.70 -10.10
N SER A 78 6.39 6.26 -11.34
CA SER A 78 7.48 5.72 -12.12
C SER A 78 7.19 5.86 -13.61
N GLU A 79 8.25 5.96 -14.42
CA GLU A 79 8.12 5.87 -15.87
C GLU A 79 7.92 4.43 -16.34
N GLN A 80 8.22 3.47 -15.49
CA GLN A 80 8.09 2.06 -15.79
C GLN A 80 6.83 1.48 -15.18
N GLU A 81 6.28 0.48 -15.86
CA GLU A 81 5.16 -0.28 -15.33
C GLU A 81 5.59 -1.16 -14.16
N VAL A 82 4.75 -1.25 -13.17
CA VAL A 82 4.93 -2.13 -12.00
C VAL A 82 3.88 -3.22 -12.09
N GLU A 83 4.33 -4.46 -12.12
CA GLU A 83 3.43 -5.61 -12.07
C GLU A 83 2.87 -5.75 -10.65
N LEU A 84 1.54 -5.88 -10.55
CA LEU A 84 0.88 -5.99 -9.26
C LEU A 84 0.71 -7.45 -8.86
N GLU A 85 1.60 -7.89 -7.99
CA GLU A 85 1.46 -9.13 -7.25
C GLU A 85 1.22 -8.76 -5.78
N LEU A 86 0.11 -9.20 -5.24
CA LEU A 86 -0.28 -8.81 -3.90
C LEU A 86 0.11 -9.91 -2.90
N PRO A 87 1.01 -9.63 -1.95
CA PRO A 87 1.36 -10.62 -0.94
C PRO A 87 0.22 -10.74 0.08
N VAL A 88 -0.35 -11.93 0.15
CA VAL A 88 -1.45 -12.25 1.07
C VAL A 88 -0.95 -13.20 2.15
N ARG A 89 -1.16 -12.82 3.40
CA ARG A 89 -0.88 -13.64 4.56
C ARG A 89 -2.15 -14.29 5.07
N ASN A 90 -2.10 -15.57 5.31
CA ASN A 90 -3.17 -16.29 5.97
C ASN A 90 -2.94 -16.30 7.49
N SER A 91 -3.72 -15.51 8.22
CA SER A 91 -3.66 -15.44 9.69
C SER A 91 -4.63 -16.40 10.37
N GLY A 92 -5.37 -17.18 9.60
CA GLY A 92 -6.31 -18.16 10.10
C GLY A 92 -5.65 -19.50 10.40
N ARG A 93 -6.47 -20.46 10.82
CA ARG A 93 -6.01 -21.79 11.20
C ARG A 93 -6.15 -22.82 10.07
N ASN A 94 -6.92 -22.49 9.05
CA ASN A 94 -7.17 -23.36 7.92
C ASN A 94 -6.58 -22.80 6.64
N ALA A 95 -6.31 -23.67 5.68
CA ALA A 95 -5.87 -23.24 4.36
C ALA A 95 -6.91 -22.27 3.75
N LEU A 96 -6.43 -21.22 3.11
CA LEU A 96 -7.25 -20.23 2.44
C LEU A 96 -7.22 -20.49 0.93
N ASN A 97 -8.39 -20.73 0.35
CA ASN A 97 -8.53 -20.83 -1.10
C ASN A 97 -8.94 -19.46 -1.66
N ILE A 98 -8.05 -18.86 -2.40
CA ILE A 98 -8.37 -17.65 -3.16
C ILE A 98 -8.73 -18.08 -4.58
N MET A 99 -9.95 -17.78 -4.97
CA MET A 99 -10.42 -18.10 -6.31
C MET A 99 -10.16 -16.95 -7.27
N ALA A 100 -10.07 -17.26 -8.55
CA ALA A 100 -10.02 -16.21 -9.58
C ALA A 100 -11.27 -15.33 -9.48
N GLY A 101 -11.09 -14.01 -9.59
CA GLY A 101 -12.17 -13.05 -9.46
C GLY A 101 -12.50 -12.64 -8.03
N GLN A 102 -11.85 -13.22 -7.04
CA GLN A 102 -12.07 -12.85 -5.64
C GLN A 102 -11.42 -11.50 -5.33
N THR A 103 -12.15 -10.68 -4.57
CA THR A 103 -11.64 -9.37 -4.13
C THR A 103 -10.49 -9.53 -3.14
N LEU A 104 -9.40 -8.86 -3.42
CA LEU A 104 -8.18 -8.92 -2.59
C LEU A 104 -7.91 -7.61 -1.86
N ALA A 105 -8.02 -6.50 -2.56
CA ALA A 105 -7.51 -5.24 -2.07
C ALA A 105 -8.30 -4.07 -2.62
N VAL A 106 -8.18 -2.94 -1.92
CA VAL A 106 -8.69 -1.65 -2.37
C VAL A 106 -7.54 -0.68 -2.52
N GLY A 107 -7.64 0.21 -3.48
CA GLY A 107 -6.60 1.16 -3.78
C GLY A 107 -7.11 2.58 -3.89
N HIS A 108 -6.27 3.53 -3.50
CA HIS A 108 -6.53 4.96 -3.61
C HIS A 108 -5.33 5.64 -4.22
N VAL A 109 -5.56 6.48 -5.20
CA VAL A 109 -4.51 7.32 -5.76
C VAL A 109 -4.53 8.64 -5.02
N VAL A 110 -3.41 8.97 -4.39
CA VAL A 110 -3.27 10.14 -3.54
C VAL A 110 -2.24 11.08 -4.15
N LYS A 111 -2.55 12.37 -4.15
CA LYS A 111 -1.62 13.39 -4.58
C LYS A 111 -0.52 13.54 -3.53
N THR A 112 0.73 13.52 -3.99
CA THR A 112 1.87 13.72 -3.09
C THR A 112 2.19 15.19 -2.93
N GLU A 113 2.74 15.54 -1.78
CA GLU A 113 3.24 16.88 -1.51
C GLU A 113 4.74 16.83 -1.30
N GLU A 114 5.43 17.90 -1.68
CA GLU A 114 6.83 18.04 -1.32
C GLU A 114 6.96 18.24 0.18
N ILE A 115 7.84 17.44 0.78
CA ILE A 115 8.15 17.55 2.19
C ILE A 115 9.58 18.05 2.32
N ASN A 116 9.72 19.19 2.98
CA ASN A 116 11.02 19.71 3.36
C ASN A 116 11.35 19.15 4.74
N ILE A 117 12.38 18.33 4.78
CA ILE A 117 12.82 17.72 6.04
C ILE A 117 13.97 18.58 6.58
N LYS A 118 13.78 19.11 7.79
CA LYS A 118 14.71 20.04 8.40
C LYS A 118 14.91 19.70 9.86
N ASP A 119 16.18 19.66 10.29
CA ASP A 119 16.50 19.59 11.70
C ASP A 119 15.96 20.82 12.42
N PHE A 120 15.38 20.62 13.58
CA PHE A 120 14.97 21.73 14.40
C PHE A 120 15.91 21.93 15.58
N GLU A 121 16.01 23.18 16.00
CA GLU A 121 16.91 23.57 17.07
C GLU A 121 16.42 23.05 18.44
N PRO A 122 17.34 22.81 19.38
CA PRO A 122 16.96 22.29 20.70
C PRO A 122 15.92 23.14 21.45
N GLN A 123 15.92 24.47 21.23
CA GLN A 123 14.93 25.33 21.84
C GLN A 123 13.51 25.09 21.34
N ASP A 124 13.34 24.54 20.16
CA ASP A 124 12.02 24.23 19.62
C ASP A 124 11.36 23.13 20.44
N TRP A 125 12.14 22.23 20.99
CA TRP A 125 11.67 21.18 21.88
C TRP A 125 11.07 21.75 23.16
N LYS A 126 11.62 22.85 23.65
CA LYS A 126 11.14 23.51 24.88
C LYS A 126 9.76 24.13 24.70
N LEU A 127 9.41 24.49 23.47
CA LEU A 127 8.10 25.06 23.16
C LEU A 127 7.01 24.00 23.09
N VAL A 128 7.37 22.78 22.76
CA VAL A 128 6.44 21.68 22.49
C VAL A 128 6.35 20.71 23.66
N SER A 129 7.45 20.49 24.36
CA SER A 129 7.52 19.52 25.46
C SER A 129 7.72 20.19 26.79
N ASN A 130 7.30 19.51 27.86
CA ASN A 130 7.61 19.93 29.20
C ASN A 130 9.11 19.91 29.44
N ALA A 131 9.58 20.74 30.37
CA ALA A 131 10.99 20.86 30.69
C ALA A 131 11.68 19.55 31.11
N GLU A 132 10.90 18.53 31.37
CA GLU A 132 11.41 17.20 31.72
C GLU A 132 11.88 16.39 30.53
N SER A 133 11.43 16.76 29.33
CA SER A 133 11.82 16.06 28.11
C SER A 133 13.17 16.55 27.63
N LYS A 134 14.12 15.65 27.56
CA LYS A 134 15.39 15.98 26.95
C LYS A 134 15.27 15.92 25.43
N PRO A 135 15.86 16.88 24.69
CA PRO A 135 15.89 16.81 23.25
C PRO A 135 16.58 15.52 22.81
N GLN A 136 15.98 14.84 21.84
CA GLN A 136 16.63 13.69 21.24
C GLN A 136 17.83 14.13 20.46
N LYS A 137 18.81 13.24 20.35
CA LYS A 137 19.99 13.51 19.54
C LYS A 137 19.57 13.72 18.10
N LYS A 138 20.02 14.81 17.51
CA LYS A 138 19.71 15.12 16.12
C LYS A 138 20.25 14.06 15.18
N ASN A 139 19.45 13.69 14.23
CA ASN A 139 19.91 12.94 13.08
C ASN A 139 20.27 13.94 11.98
N PRO A 140 21.55 14.06 11.59
CA PRO A 140 21.96 15.07 10.61
C PRO A 140 21.38 14.84 9.21
N ASN A 141 20.84 13.67 8.95
CA ASN A 141 20.30 13.32 7.64
C ASN A 141 18.81 13.58 7.52
N ILE A 142 18.15 13.96 8.60
CA ILE A 142 16.72 14.15 8.61
C ILE A 142 16.39 15.57 9.05
N LYS A 143 15.68 16.28 8.19
CA LYS A 143 15.22 17.64 8.46
C LYS A 143 13.71 17.68 8.29
N PHE A 144 13.00 17.83 9.40
CA PHE A 144 11.56 17.93 9.40
C PHE A 144 11.08 19.35 9.49
N GLU A 145 10.11 19.70 8.68
CA GLU A 145 9.30 20.88 8.87
C GLU A 145 7.86 20.40 9.01
N ILE A 146 7.36 20.39 10.24
CA ILE A 146 5.99 19.97 10.53
C ILE A 146 5.08 21.17 10.41
N ARG A 147 4.10 21.06 9.58
CA ARG A 147 3.09 22.10 9.35
C ARG A 147 1.77 21.77 10.06
#